data_0fbf6ed90caf4a53204ed62ec47b5849
#
_entry.id   0fbf6ed90caf4a53204ed62ec47b5849
#
_cell.length_a   1.000
_cell.length_b   1.000
_cell.length_c   1.000
_cell.angle_alpha   90.00
_cell.angle_beta   90.00
_cell.angle_gamma   90.00
#
_symmetry.space_group_name_H-M   'P 1'
#
loop_
_entity.id
_entity.type
_entity.pdbx_description
1 polymer ?
#
loop_
_entity_poly.entity_id
_entity_poly.type
_entity_poly.pdbx_seq_one_letter_code
_entity_poly.pdbx_strand_id
1 'polypeptide(L)'
;MLWRWIELYGIPRALYTDHKNLYVADREPTKDEQLAGRPALTAFGKACHKLSIQIIPAASPQAKGRIERRHGELQDRLVKELRLHGIKDLQAANAFLSGGFLETINERFSHSASSRVDYHRPVPKGLRLEDVFVFEDKRTVQNDWTVAWDGRWFQITGPKAQMPRRREKIVVRRRLDGSRVLLHCRRALQFHEIQQRPPRPAPVIKPASAATPRPFSAPPEDHPWRTPLTAAGAQASWDRKERAASDEAPCRFHISTARRLRRKRGHF
;
A
#
# COMPACT_ATOMS: atom_id res chain seq x y z
N MET A 1 19.78 -7.85 3.81
CA MET A 1 20.73 -8.17 2.73
C MET A 1 20.90 -7.03 1.74
N LEU A 2 19.87 -6.58 0.99
CA LEU A 2 20.01 -5.53 -0.03
C LEU A 2 20.58 -4.21 0.51
N TRP A 3 20.18 -3.76 1.70
CA TRP A 3 20.76 -2.59 2.37
C TRP A 3 22.28 -2.68 2.48
N ARG A 4 22.80 -3.77 3.10
CA ARG A 4 24.25 -3.99 3.26
C ARG A 4 24.97 -4.07 1.92
N TRP A 5 24.33 -4.65 0.90
CA TRP A 5 24.87 -4.67 -0.44
C TRP A 5 25.06 -3.26 -1.01
N ILE A 6 24.04 -2.40 -0.82
CA ILE A 6 24.08 -1.01 -1.29
C ILE A 6 25.16 -0.19 -0.59
N GLU A 7 25.38 -0.43 0.70
CA GLU A 7 26.47 0.21 1.45
C GLU A 7 27.86 -0.18 0.92
N LEU A 8 28.04 -1.43 0.51
CA LEU A 8 29.33 -1.93 0.04
C LEU A 8 29.60 -1.65 -1.44
N TYR A 9 28.61 -1.77 -2.29
CA TYR A 9 28.78 -1.77 -3.74
C TYR A 9 27.98 -0.68 -4.45
N GLY A 10 27.08 0.00 -3.77
CA GLY A 10 26.18 0.96 -4.38
C GLY A 10 24.84 0.35 -4.80
N ILE A 11 24.00 1.18 -5.42
CA ILE A 11 22.64 0.83 -5.83
C ILE A 11 22.68 0.06 -7.15
N PRO A 12 22.27 -1.21 -7.20
CA PRO A 12 22.24 -1.98 -8.44
C PRO A 12 21.16 -1.42 -9.39
N ARG A 13 21.40 -1.49 -10.69
CA ARG A 13 20.44 -1.05 -11.71
C ARG A 13 19.20 -1.94 -11.76
N ALA A 14 19.40 -3.25 -11.62
CA ALA A 14 18.32 -4.24 -11.66
C ALA A 14 18.61 -5.41 -10.71
N LEU A 15 17.54 -6.07 -10.26
CA LEU A 15 17.59 -7.30 -9.49
C LEU A 15 16.81 -8.37 -10.24
N TYR A 16 17.46 -9.51 -10.46
CA TYR A 16 16.82 -10.69 -10.99
C TYR A 16 16.31 -11.55 -9.83
N THR A 17 14.98 -11.73 -9.75
CA THR A 17 14.34 -12.36 -8.60
C THR A 17 13.45 -13.54 -9.03
N ASP A 18 13.04 -14.35 -8.07
CA ASP A 18 11.96 -15.30 -8.28
C ASP A 18 10.58 -14.61 -8.22
N HIS A 19 9.54 -15.36 -8.61
CA HIS A 19 8.16 -14.84 -8.66
C HIS A 19 7.44 -15.01 -7.31
N LYS A 20 8.13 -14.71 -6.18
CA LYS A 20 7.52 -14.76 -4.85
C LYS A 20 6.80 -13.46 -4.51
N ASN A 21 5.77 -13.57 -3.69
CA ASN A 21 4.96 -12.45 -3.19
C ASN A 21 5.77 -11.39 -2.41
N LEU A 22 7.03 -11.68 -2.09
CA LEU A 22 7.95 -10.70 -1.54
C LEU A 22 8.37 -9.66 -2.59
N TYR A 23 8.59 -10.09 -3.83
CA TYR A 23 9.13 -9.26 -4.91
C TYR A 23 8.04 -8.72 -5.83
N VAL A 24 7.06 -9.55 -6.15
CA VAL A 24 5.93 -9.23 -7.04
C VAL A 24 4.64 -9.23 -6.24
N ALA A 25 3.82 -8.21 -6.41
CA ALA A 25 2.52 -8.16 -5.75
C ALA A 25 1.48 -8.91 -6.59
N ASP A 26 0.88 -9.96 -6.03
CA ASP A 26 -0.20 -10.72 -6.68
C ASP A 26 -1.57 -10.04 -6.55
N ARG A 27 -1.64 -8.89 -5.85
CA ARG A 27 -2.87 -8.13 -5.68
C ARG A 27 -3.08 -7.14 -6.82
N GLU A 28 -4.31 -6.85 -7.12
CA GLU A 28 -4.65 -5.73 -7.98
C GLU A 28 -4.26 -4.39 -7.36
N PRO A 29 -3.91 -3.39 -8.19
CA PRO A 29 -3.65 -2.04 -7.71
C PRO A 29 -4.89 -1.45 -7.02
N THR A 30 -4.70 -0.78 -5.91
CA THR A 30 -5.76 -0.02 -5.24
C THR A 30 -6.24 1.13 -6.13
N LYS A 31 -7.46 1.64 -5.89
CA LYS A 31 -8.00 2.79 -6.64
C LYS A 31 -7.05 3.98 -6.68
N ASP A 32 -6.37 4.28 -5.56
CA ASP A 32 -5.36 5.35 -5.49
C ASP A 32 -4.14 5.07 -6.37
N GLU A 33 -3.71 3.79 -6.45
CA GLU A 33 -2.59 3.35 -7.31
C GLU A 33 -2.99 3.38 -8.79
N GLN A 34 -4.22 2.95 -9.11
CA GLN A 34 -4.77 3.00 -10.48
C GLN A 34 -4.86 4.44 -10.99
N LEU A 35 -5.43 5.35 -10.18
CA LEU A 35 -5.53 6.77 -10.52
C LEU A 35 -4.15 7.44 -10.69
N ALA A 36 -3.15 6.96 -9.96
CA ALA A 36 -1.78 7.43 -10.07
C ALA A 36 -0.98 6.72 -11.19
N GLY A 37 -1.58 5.80 -11.95
CA GLY A 37 -0.90 5.00 -12.98
C GLY A 37 0.21 4.11 -12.44
N ARG A 38 0.14 3.68 -11.17
CA ARG A 38 1.19 2.92 -10.49
C ARG A 38 0.78 1.45 -10.34
N PRO A 39 1.68 0.50 -10.61
CA PRO A 39 1.42 -0.91 -10.33
C PRO A 39 1.32 -1.17 -8.82
N ALA A 40 0.67 -2.27 -8.47
CA ALA A 40 0.72 -2.77 -7.10
C ALA A 40 2.17 -3.15 -6.74
N LEU A 41 2.69 -2.62 -5.64
CA LEU A 41 4.04 -2.90 -5.19
C LEU A 41 4.02 -3.52 -3.79
N THR A 42 4.90 -4.51 -3.58
CA THR A 42 5.23 -5.03 -2.25
C THR A 42 6.02 -3.98 -1.45
N ALA A 43 6.24 -4.20 -0.15
CA ALA A 43 7.11 -3.32 0.63
C ALA A 43 8.53 -3.27 0.05
N PHE A 44 9.07 -4.42 -0.38
CA PHE A 44 10.35 -4.51 -1.06
C PHE A 44 10.32 -3.80 -2.42
N GLY A 45 9.27 -4.02 -3.22
CA GLY A 45 9.06 -3.34 -4.50
C GLY A 45 9.01 -1.81 -4.36
N LYS A 46 8.39 -1.29 -3.29
CA LYS A 46 8.38 0.15 -2.98
C LYS A 46 9.79 0.68 -2.68
N ALA A 47 10.61 -0.08 -1.93
CA ALA A 47 12.00 0.29 -1.65
C ALA A 47 12.82 0.30 -2.95
N CYS A 48 12.72 -0.73 -3.78
CA CYS A 48 13.37 -0.80 -5.09
C CYS A 48 12.94 0.36 -6.00
N HIS A 49 11.65 0.67 -6.04
CA HIS A 49 11.13 1.80 -6.82
C HIS A 49 11.70 3.14 -6.36
N LYS A 50 11.79 3.39 -5.03
CA LYS A 50 12.43 4.60 -4.47
C LYS A 50 13.91 4.72 -4.88
N LEU A 51 14.60 3.59 -5.00
CA LEU A 51 15.99 3.50 -5.42
C LEU A 51 16.16 3.42 -6.94
N SER A 52 15.07 3.45 -7.71
CA SER A 52 15.07 3.21 -9.17
C SER A 52 15.76 1.90 -9.56
N ILE A 53 15.57 0.87 -8.77
CA ILE A 53 16.02 -0.49 -9.05
C ILE A 53 14.92 -1.21 -9.80
N GLN A 54 15.22 -1.76 -10.96
CA GLN A 54 14.29 -2.59 -11.73
C GLN A 54 14.26 -3.99 -11.14
N ILE A 55 13.06 -4.52 -10.85
CA ILE A 55 12.87 -5.92 -10.49
C ILE A 55 12.52 -6.69 -11.77
N ILE A 56 13.28 -7.72 -12.08
CA ILE A 56 13.08 -8.61 -13.23
C ILE A 56 12.71 -9.98 -12.67
N PRO A 57 11.42 -10.35 -12.66
CA PRO A 57 11.00 -11.66 -12.17
C PRO A 57 11.39 -12.75 -13.17
N ALA A 58 11.90 -13.87 -12.68
CA ALA A 58 12.23 -15.03 -13.51
C ALA A 58 10.95 -15.65 -14.05
N ALA A 59 10.83 -15.69 -15.38
CA ALA A 59 9.63 -16.21 -16.06
C ALA A 59 9.54 -17.73 -16.07
N SER A 60 10.63 -18.45 -15.81
CA SER A 60 10.67 -19.92 -15.87
C SER A 60 11.58 -20.54 -14.83
N PRO A 61 11.37 -21.81 -14.44
CA PRO A 61 12.28 -22.53 -13.54
C PRO A 61 13.71 -22.62 -14.08
N GLN A 62 13.90 -22.77 -15.39
CA GLN A 62 15.22 -22.84 -16.04
C GLN A 62 16.03 -21.56 -15.82
N ALA A 63 15.34 -20.41 -15.78
CA ALA A 63 15.98 -19.12 -15.51
C ALA A 63 16.60 -19.02 -14.12
N LYS A 64 16.17 -19.87 -13.17
CA LYS A 64 16.70 -19.97 -11.79
C LYS A 64 17.84 -20.96 -11.62
N GLY A 65 18.10 -21.81 -12.60
CA GLY A 65 19.02 -22.95 -12.47
C GLY A 65 20.43 -22.61 -12.00
N ARG A 66 20.91 -21.38 -12.23
CA ARG A 66 22.22 -20.92 -11.70
C ARG A 66 22.14 -20.66 -10.18
N ILE A 67 21.07 -20.02 -9.71
CA ILE A 67 20.89 -19.71 -8.29
C ILE A 67 20.62 -21.00 -7.51
N GLU A 68 19.80 -21.89 -8.05
CA GLU A 68 19.46 -23.18 -7.43
C GLU A 68 20.70 -24.07 -7.27
N ARG A 69 21.55 -24.16 -8.29
CA ARG A 69 22.82 -24.88 -8.20
C ARG A 69 23.71 -24.32 -7.11
N ARG A 70 23.85 -22.99 -7.02
CA ARG A 70 24.62 -22.33 -5.95
C ARG A 70 24.06 -22.60 -4.57
N HIS A 71 22.74 -22.57 -4.43
CA HIS A 71 22.10 -22.93 -3.16
C HIS A 71 22.38 -24.39 -2.78
N GLY A 72 22.32 -25.30 -3.74
CA GLY A 72 22.67 -26.72 -3.51
C GLY A 72 24.12 -26.91 -3.07
N GLU A 73 25.07 -26.27 -3.74
CA GLU A 73 26.50 -26.30 -3.37
C GLU A 73 26.74 -25.73 -1.97
N LEU A 74 26.11 -24.60 -1.64
CA LEU A 74 26.24 -24.00 -0.32
C LEU A 74 25.58 -24.86 0.77
N GLN A 75 24.41 -25.43 0.52
CA GLN A 75 23.75 -26.33 1.48
C GLN A 75 24.59 -27.57 1.77
N ASP A 76 25.15 -28.17 0.74
CA ASP A 76 26.00 -29.36 0.93
C ASP A 76 27.27 -29.04 1.71
N ARG A 77 28.01 -28.00 1.34
CA ARG A 77 29.30 -27.66 1.92
C ARG A 77 29.19 -26.96 3.26
N LEU A 78 28.37 -25.91 3.37
CA LEU A 78 28.28 -25.14 4.60
C LEU A 78 27.81 -25.99 5.79
N VAL A 79 26.81 -26.88 5.56
CA VAL A 79 26.33 -27.76 6.63
C VAL A 79 27.40 -28.70 7.11
N LYS A 80 28.22 -29.23 6.22
CA LYS A 80 29.35 -30.12 6.57
C LYS A 80 30.43 -29.38 7.36
N GLU A 81 30.81 -28.18 6.89
CA GLU A 81 31.84 -27.37 7.57
C GLU A 81 31.37 -26.90 8.96
N LEU A 82 30.12 -26.45 9.09
CA LEU A 82 29.56 -26.07 10.40
C LEU A 82 29.56 -27.25 11.39
N ARG A 83 29.31 -28.47 10.90
CA ARG A 83 29.36 -29.69 11.72
C ARG A 83 30.78 -30.02 12.13
N LEU A 84 31.77 -29.92 11.22
CA LEU A 84 33.18 -30.16 11.51
C LEU A 84 33.71 -29.19 12.56
N HIS A 85 33.28 -27.93 12.51
CA HIS A 85 33.65 -26.90 13.49
C HIS A 85 32.80 -26.89 14.74
N GLY A 86 31.82 -27.81 14.88
CA GLY A 86 30.95 -27.90 16.05
C GLY A 86 30.02 -26.69 16.24
N ILE A 87 29.80 -25.89 15.20
CA ILE A 87 29.02 -24.67 15.25
C ILE A 87 27.51 -25.01 15.22
N LYS A 88 26.78 -24.60 16.27
CA LYS A 88 25.34 -24.89 16.44
C LYS A 88 24.48 -23.65 16.51
N ASP A 89 25.05 -22.49 16.73
CA ASP A 89 24.29 -21.23 16.84
C ASP A 89 24.47 -20.31 15.63
N LEU A 90 23.50 -19.42 15.43
CA LEU A 90 23.45 -18.55 14.26
C LEU A 90 24.55 -17.47 14.29
N GLN A 91 24.96 -16.99 15.48
CA GLN A 91 25.99 -15.95 15.58
C GLN A 91 27.36 -16.53 15.21
N ALA A 92 27.70 -17.69 15.75
CA ALA A 92 28.96 -18.37 15.41
C ALA A 92 28.96 -18.78 13.93
N ALA A 93 27.83 -19.22 13.37
CA ALA A 93 27.73 -19.52 11.94
C ALA A 93 27.96 -18.26 11.06
N ASN A 94 27.40 -17.12 11.42
CA ASN A 94 27.64 -15.88 10.70
C ASN A 94 29.10 -15.40 10.83
N ALA A 95 29.72 -15.55 12.00
CA ALA A 95 31.11 -15.26 12.21
C ALA A 95 32.02 -16.17 11.35
N PHE A 96 31.72 -17.47 11.30
CA PHE A 96 32.40 -18.43 10.44
C PHE A 96 32.31 -18.08 8.96
N LEU A 97 31.09 -17.71 8.48
CA LEU A 97 30.88 -17.26 7.10
C LEU A 97 31.74 -16.03 6.76
N SER A 98 31.79 -15.06 7.69
CA SER A 98 32.56 -13.82 7.50
C SER A 98 34.05 -14.00 7.70
N GLY A 99 34.49 -15.08 8.39
CA GLY A 99 35.87 -15.38 8.75
C GLY A 99 36.69 -16.09 7.68
N GLY A 100 36.28 -16.01 6.38
CA GLY A 100 37.04 -16.56 5.26
C GLY A 100 36.36 -17.68 4.48
N PHE A 101 35.30 -18.30 5.03
CA PHE A 101 34.59 -19.36 4.31
C PHE A 101 33.97 -18.87 2.98
N LEU A 102 33.38 -17.70 2.96
CA LEU A 102 32.81 -17.12 1.73
C LEU A 102 33.91 -16.77 0.72
N GLU A 103 35.07 -16.32 1.17
CA GLU A 103 36.21 -16.02 0.32
C GLU A 103 36.73 -17.31 -0.34
N THR A 104 36.95 -18.38 0.42
CA THR A 104 37.36 -19.70 -0.09
C THR A 104 36.36 -20.26 -1.11
N ILE A 105 35.03 -20.11 -0.85
CA ILE A 105 33.99 -20.54 -1.79
C ILE A 105 34.03 -19.69 -3.06
N ASN A 106 34.22 -18.37 -2.93
CA ASN A 106 34.29 -17.48 -4.08
C ASN A 106 35.53 -17.76 -4.94
N GLU A 107 36.70 -17.94 -4.35
CA GLU A 107 37.91 -18.30 -5.09
C GLU A 107 37.72 -19.58 -5.91
N ARG A 108 37.04 -20.56 -5.33
CA ARG A 108 36.85 -21.87 -5.96
C ARG A 108 35.75 -21.90 -7.02
N PHE A 109 34.71 -21.14 -6.87
CA PHE A 109 33.48 -21.25 -7.66
C PHE A 109 33.02 -19.96 -8.34
N SER A 110 33.70 -18.82 -8.14
CA SER A 110 33.32 -17.62 -8.88
C SER A 110 33.81 -17.71 -10.33
N HIS A 111 32.96 -17.18 -11.21
CA HIS A 111 33.33 -16.98 -12.59
C HIS A 111 33.36 -15.47 -12.86
N SER A 112 34.33 -15.06 -13.66
CA SER A 112 34.43 -13.66 -14.09
C SER A 112 33.17 -13.22 -14.80
N ALA A 113 32.76 -11.98 -14.56
CA ALA A 113 31.63 -11.40 -15.29
C ALA A 113 31.96 -11.33 -16.80
N SER A 114 30.97 -11.56 -17.65
CA SER A 114 31.11 -11.46 -19.12
C SER A 114 31.43 -10.03 -19.56
N SER A 115 31.09 -9.03 -18.77
CA SER A 115 31.39 -7.61 -19.00
C SER A 115 32.06 -7.02 -17.78
N ARG A 116 33.04 -6.12 -18.03
CA ARG A 116 33.71 -5.35 -16.96
C ARG A 116 32.94 -4.12 -16.51
N VAL A 117 31.79 -3.83 -17.15
CA VAL A 117 30.98 -2.64 -16.81
C VAL A 117 30.30 -2.87 -15.47
N ASP A 118 30.57 -1.99 -14.53
CA ASP A 118 29.83 -1.95 -13.27
C ASP A 118 28.52 -1.17 -13.44
N TYR A 119 27.42 -1.85 -13.15
CA TYR A 119 26.06 -1.27 -13.23
C TYR A 119 25.54 -0.78 -11.87
N HIS A 120 26.39 -0.68 -10.86
CA HIS A 120 26.02 -0.04 -9.61
C HIS A 120 26.14 1.47 -9.74
N ARG A 121 25.29 2.17 -9.01
CA ARG A 121 25.28 3.63 -8.93
C ARG A 121 25.62 4.06 -7.51
N PRO A 122 26.35 5.17 -7.32
CA PRO A 122 26.58 5.69 -5.97
C PRO A 122 25.25 6.08 -5.30
N VAL A 123 25.22 5.95 -3.99
CA VAL A 123 24.08 6.40 -3.18
C VAL A 123 24.02 7.95 -3.28
N PRO A 124 22.88 8.54 -3.68
CA PRO A 124 22.74 9.99 -3.78
C PRO A 124 22.97 10.67 -2.43
N LYS A 125 23.67 11.80 -2.43
CA LYS A 125 23.88 12.60 -1.21
C LYS A 125 22.52 13.01 -0.63
N GLY A 126 22.34 12.76 0.68
CA GLY A 126 21.09 13.07 1.39
C GLY A 126 20.02 11.96 1.36
N LEU A 127 20.21 10.88 0.61
CA LEU A 127 19.35 9.72 0.67
C LEU A 127 19.68 8.88 1.92
N ARG A 128 18.71 8.75 2.81
CA ARG A 128 18.84 7.89 4.00
C ARG A 128 18.21 6.54 3.70
N LEU A 129 19.01 5.47 3.71
CA LEU A 129 18.52 4.11 3.46
C LEU A 129 17.48 3.67 4.50
N GLU A 130 17.58 4.19 5.73
CA GLU A 130 16.59 3.99 6.80
C GLU A 130 15.17 4.46 6.41
N ASP A 131 15.03 5.48 5.55
CA ASP A 131 13.75 6.00 5.09
C ASP A 131 13.29 5.35 3.77
N VAL A 132 14.17 4.57 3.15
CA VAL A 132 13.86 3.76 1.97
C VAL A 132 13.34 2.39 2.38
N PHE A 133 14.06 1.69 3.24
CA PHE A 133 13.72 0.35 3.72
C PHE A 133 12.78 0.42 4.92
N VAL A 134 11.53 0.77 4.66
CA VAL A 134 10.48 0.93 5.67
C VAL A 134 9.21 0.19 5.27
N PHE A 135 8.48 -0.25 6.26
CA PHE A 135 7.09 -0.67 6.06
C PHE A 135 6.20 0.57 6.14
N GLU A 136 5.54 0.91 5.05
CA GLU A 136 4.65 2.07 4.96
C GLU A 136 3.20 1.63 4.82
N ASP A 137 2.34 2.24 5.62
CA ASP A 137 0.90 2.04 5.52
C ASP A 137 0.16 3.38 5.66
N LYS A 138 -0.95 3.51 4.95
CA LYS A 138 -1.82 4.68 5.07
C LYS A 138 -2.87 4.40 6.12
N ARG A 139 -2.98 5.26 7.13
CA ARG A 139 -3.98 5.17 8.20
C ARG A 139 -4.77 6.46 8.31
N THR A 140 -6.02 6.31 8.72
CA THR A 140 -6.92 7.44 8.94
C THR A 140 -6.82 7.89 10.38
N VAL A 141 -6.64 9.18 10.60
CA VAL A 141 -6.66 9.80 11.92
C VAL A 141 -8.10 9.81 12.44
N GLN A 142 -8.30 9.33 13.66
CA GLN A 142 -9.59 9.31 14.29
C GLN A 142 -10.00 10.70 14.80
N ASN A 143 -11.22 10.85 15.29
CA ASN A 143 -11.74 12.14 15.76
C ASN A 143 -11.02 12.68 17.02
N ASP A 144 -10.37 11.80 17.76
CA ASP A 144 -9.58 12.06 18.95
C ASP A 144 -8.07 12.18 18.67
N TRP A 145 -7.66 12.32 17.39
CA TRP A 145 -6.28 12.31 16.92
C TRP A 145 -5.50 11.05 17.27
N THR A 146 -6.19 9.93 17.46
CA THR A 146 -5.55 8.63 17.59
C THR A 146 -5.43 7.93 16.22
N VAL A 147 -4.44 7.06 16.13
CA VAL A 147 -4.19 6.21 14.95
C VAL A 147 -3.93 4.80 15.43
N ALA A 148 -4.68 3.84 14.89
CA ALA A 148 -4.46 2.42 15.14
C ALA A 148 -3.60 1.81 14.04
N TRP A 149 -2.51 1.15 14.43
CA TRP A 149 -1.66 0.42 13.52
C TRP A 149 -0.85 -0.67 14.21
N ASP A 150 -0.72 -1.83 13.56
CA ASP A 150 0.06 -2.98 14.05
C ASP A 150 -0.33 -3.41 15.49
N GLY A 151 -1.66 -3.45 15.75
CA GLY A 151 -2.19 -3.81 17.06
C GLY A 151 -1.97 -2.76 18.16
N ARG A 152 -1.46 -1.59 17.84
CA ARG A 152 -1.12 -0.51 18.78
C ARG A 152 -1.86 0.78 18.48
N TRP A 153 -1.94 1.64 19.46
CA TRP A 153 -2.60 2.93 19.37
C TRP A 153 -1.58 4.05 19.58
N PHE A 154 -1.65 5.07 18.74
CA PHE A 154 -0.76 6.21 18.76
C PHE A 154 -1.58 7.48 18.88
N GLN A 155 -1.32 8.28 19.92
CA GLN A 155 -1.91 9.60 20.09
C GLN A 155 -1.00 10.63 19.44
N ILE A 156 -1.50 11.36 18.47
CA ILE A 156 -0.78 12.48 17.85
C ILE A 156 -0.79 13.64 18.82
N THR A 157 0.38 14.24 19.05
CA THR A 157 0.58 15.39 19.90
C THR A 157 1.30 16.49 19.11
N GLY A 158 1.18 17.73 19.57
CA GLY A 158 1.87 18.86 18.96
C GLY A 158 0.99 20.08 18.79
N PRO A 159 1.53 21.17 18.23
CA PRO A 159 0.79 22.41 18.03
C PRO A 159 -0.32 22.20 16.98
N LYS A 160 -1.50 22.77 17.23
CA LYS A 160 -2.69 22.62 16.38
C LYS A 160 -2.43 22.93 14.90
N ALA A 161 -1.54 23.84 14.58
CA ALA A 161 -1.18 24.21 13.22
C ALA A 161 -0.47 23.09 12.42
N GLN A 162 0.12 22.11 13.11
CA GLN A 162 0.84 20.99 12.50
C GLN A 162 0.06 19.68 12.56
N MET A 163 -1.07 19.67 13.26
CA MET A 163 -1.89 18.46 13.39
C MET A 163 -2.67 18.18 12.11
N PRO A 164 -2.78 16.91 11.70
CA PRO A 164 -3.66 16.52 10.60
C PRO A 164 -5.12 16.79 10.96
N ARG A 165 -5.95 17.01 9.97
CA ARG A 165 -7.40 17.11 10.20
C ARG A 165 -7.95 15.76 10.65
N ARG A 166 -9.07 15.79 11.36
CA ARG A 166 -9.82 14.58 11.72
C ARG A 166 -10.23 13.85 10.45
N ARG A 167 -10.12 12.53 10.44
CA ARG A 167 -10.40 11.64 9.29
C ARG A 167 -9.44 11.81 8.11
N GLU A 168 -8.39 12.58 8.26
CA GLU A 168 -7.36 12.70 7.23
C GLU A 168 -6.45 11.46 7.23
N LYS A 169 -5.92 11.13 6.06
CA LYS A 169 -4.99 9.99 5.88
C LYS A 169 -3.56 10.46 6.16
N ILE A 170 -2.89 9.74 7.03
CA ILE A 170 -1.45 9.90 7.30
C ILE A 170 -0.70 8.64 6.89
N VAL A 171 0.61 8.76 6.75
CA VAL A 171 1.49 7.62 6.47
C VAL A 171 2.18 7.21 7.78
N VAL A 172 2.02 5.97 8.16
CA VAL A 172 2.74 5.36 9.29
C VAL A 172 3.89 4.54 8.72
N ARG A 173 5.09 4.75 9.23
CA ARG A 173 6.30 4.03 8.85
C ARG A 173 6.86 3.24 10.03
N ARG A 174 7.26 2.00 9.77
CA ARG A 174 8.09 1.21 10.68
C ARG A 174 9.43 0.97 10.01
N ARG A 175 10.50 1.41 10.64
CA ARG A 175 11.87 1.13 10.20
C ARG A 175 12.28 -0.28 10.58
N LEU A 176 13.38 -0.75 10.02
CA LEU A 176 13.92 -2.09 10.30
C LEU A 176 14.42 -2.24 11.74
N ASP A 177 14.82 -1.14 12.39
CA ASP A 177 15.17 -1.07 13.81
C ASP A 177 13.96 -1.17 14.76
N GLY A 178 12.74 -1.24 14.19
CA GLY A 178 11.48 -1.25 14.93
C GLY A 178 10.96 0.13 15.31
N SER A 179 11.71 1.20 15.07
CA SER A 179 11.24 2.57 15.31
C SER A 179 10.07 2.92 14.40
N ARG A 180 9.16 3.75 14.92
CA ARG A 180 7.95 4.17 14.20
C ARG A 180 7.97 5.67 13.97
N VAL A 181 7.47 6.08 12.81
CA VAL A 181 7.36 7.48 12.44
C VAL A 181 5.99 7.71 11.81
N LEU A 182 5.26 8.69 12.29
CA LEU A 182 4.02 9.14 11.67
C LEU A 182 4.32 10.37 10.80
N LEU A 183 3.85 10.34 9.56
CA LEU A 183 4.11 11.41 8.59
C LEU A 183 2.79 11.97 8.06
N HIS A 184 2.70 13.29 8.06
CA HIS A 184 1.64 14.03 7.40
C HIS A 184 2.26 15.06 6.45
N CYS A 185 1.88 15.05 5.17
CA CYS A 185 2.45 15.93 4.15
C CYS A 185 4.00 15.94 4.15
N ARG A 186 4.63 14.77 4.29
CA ARG A 186 6.09 14.56 4.39
C ARG A 186 6.75 15.13 5.67
N ARG A 187 5.98 15.65 6.62
CA ARG A 187 6.51 16.13 7.92
C ARG A 187 6.28 15.06 8.99
N ALA A 188 7.27 14.86 9.85
CA ALA A 188 7.13 13.97 10.99
C ALA A 188 6.21 14.60 12.04
N LEU A 189 5.25 13.80 12.53
CA LEU A 189 4.35 14.19 13.61
C LEU A 189 4.93 13.73 14.96
N GLN A 190 4.69 14.51 15.98
CA GLN A 190 4.93 14.09 17.37
C GLN A 190 3.79 13.18 17.80
N PHE A 191 4.11 12.09 18.47
CA PHE A 191 3.13 11.13 18.97
C PHE A 191 3.68 10.39 20.19
N HIS A 192 2.79 9.79 20.96
CA HIS A 192 3.13 8.79 21.96
C HIS A 192 2.26 7.55 21.81
N GLU A 193 2.78 6.41 22.21
CA GLU A 193 2.05 5.15 22.19
C GLU A 193 1.15 5.07 23.41
N ILE A 194 -0.10 4.63 23.21
CA ILE A 194 -1.07 4.41 24.28
C ILE A 194 -1.44 2.93 24.34
N GLN A 195 -1.50 2.37 25.53
CA GLN A 195 -1.74 0.92 25.72
C GLN A 195 -3.18 0.51 25.40
N GLN A 196 -4.12 1.43 25.62
CA GLN A 196 -5.54 1.17 25.37
C GLN A 196 -6.15 2.28 24.53
N ARG A 197 -7.15 1.91 23.74
CA ARG A 197 -7.94 2.91 23.03
C ARG A 197 -8.59 3.86 24.04
N PRO A 198 -8.49 5.19 23.85
CA PRO A 198 -9.22 6.13 24.69
C PRO A 198 -10.71 5.78 24.68
N PRO A 199 -11.39 5.79 25.82
CA PRO A 199 -12.81 5.54 25.88
C PRO A 199 -13.54 6.53 24.98
N ARG A 200 -14.49 6.01 24.21
CA ARG A 200 -15.31 6.86 23.36
C ARG A 200 -16.06 7.82 24.28
N PRO A 201 -15.97 9.16 24.07
CA PRO A 201 -16.77 10.09 24.89
C PRO A 201 -18.23 9.65 24.79
N ALA A 202 -18.89 9.51 25.92
CA ALA A 202 -20.30 9.17 25.97
C ALA A 202 -21.05 10.12 25.04
N PRO A 203 -22.02 9.66 24.26
CA PRO A 203 -22.82 10.55 23.44
C PRO A 203 -23.41 11.60 24.39
N VAL A 204 -23.10 12.86 24.15
CA VAL A 204 -23.76 13.95 24.84
C VAL A 204 -25.21 13.84 24.43
N ILE A 205 -26.01 13.20 25.28
CA ILE A 205 -27.47 13.20 25.14
C ILE A 205 -27.82 14.66 25.34
N LYS A 206 -27.98 15.39 24.25
CA LYS A 206 -28.65 16.69 24.34
C LYS A 206 -29.95 16.41 25.05
N PRO A 207 -30.25 17.06 26.18
CA PRO A 207 -31.58 16.92 26.79
C PRO A 207 -32.55 17.12 25.68
N ALA A 208 -33.45 16.15 25.47
CA ALA A 208 -34.47 16.28 24.47
C ALA A 208 -35.13 17.62 24.79
N SER A 209 -34.88 18.63 23.97
CA SER A 209 -35.70 19.83 23.98
C SER A 209 -37.11 19.29 24.06
N ALA A 210 -37.88 19.67 25.09
CA ALA A 210 -39.25 19.26 25.25
C ALA A 210 -39.97 19.71 23.98
N ALA A 211 -39.83 18.90 22.95
CA ALA A 211 -40.61 19.10 21.73
C ALA A 211 -42.02 18.87 22.18
N THR A 212 -42.78 19.94 22.31
CA THR A 212 -44.22 19.86 22.38
C THR A 212 -44.66 18.81 21.37
N PRO A 213 -45.32 17.72 21.80
CA PRO A 213 -45.74 16.67 20.87
C PRO A 213 -46.53 17.37 19.77
N ARG A 214 -46.03 17.37 18.56
CA ARG A 214 -46.79 17.85 17.42
C ARG A 214 -48.07 17.05 17.40
N PRO A 215 -49.25 17.73 17.42
CA PRO A 215 -50.50 16.98 17.35
C PRO A 215 -50.44 16.06 16.15
N PHE A 216 -50.72 14.79 16.39
CA PHE A 216 -50.73 13.79 15.34
C PHE A 216 -51.83 14.18 14.36
N SER A 217 -51.46 14.83 13.29
CA SER A 217 -52.37 15.12 12.19
C SER A 217 -52.51 13.82 11.39
N ALA A 218 -53.66 13.22 11.46
CA ALA A 218 -53.96 12.09 10.60
C ALA A 218 -53.76 12.49 9.13
N PRO A 219 -53.07 11.66 8.33
CA PRO A 219 -52.88 11.99 6.92
C PRO A 219 -54.25 12.21 6.22
N PRO A 220 -54.30 13.13 5.25
CA PRO A 220 -55.54 13.41 4.51
C PRO A 220 -56.11 12.14 3.88
N GLU A 221 -57.40 12.15 3.56
CA GLU A 221 -58.11 10.95 3.09
C GLU A 221 -57.56 10.36 1.80
N ASP A 222 -56.95 11.17 0.97
CA ASP A 222 -56.33 10.82 -0.30
C ASP A 222 -54.87 10.36 -0.13
N HIS A 223 -54.36 10.28 1.11
CA HIS A 223 -52.96 9.87 1.36
C HIS A 223 -52.77 8.40 0.96
N PRO A 224 -51.71 8.07 0.21
CA PRO A 224 -51.45 6.72 -0.32
C PRO A 224 -51.47 5.59 0.73
N TRP A 225 -51.21 5.88 1.99
CA TRP A 225 -51.22 4.92 3.10
C TRP A 225 -52.62 4.57 3.62
N ARG A 226 -53.65 5.32 3.22
CA ARG A 226 -55.07 5.02 3.58
C ARG A 226 -55.74 4.14 2.55
N THR A 227 -55.18 4.02 1.34
CA THR A 227 -55.71 3.09 0.34
C THR A 227 -55.30 1.67 0.73
N PRO A 228 -56.24 0.73 0.95
CA PRO A 228 -55.92 -0.65 1.22
C PRO A 228 -55.12 -1.20 0.04
N LEU A 229 -54.07 -1.98 0.32
CA LEU A 229 -53.24 -2.70 -0.66
C LEU A 229 -54.07 -3.84 -1.31
N THR A 230 -55.13 -3.53 -1.97
CA THR A 230 -55.85 -4.44 -2.87
C THR A 230 -55.22 -4.36 -4.24
N ALA A 231 -55.22 -5.47 -5.00
CA ALA A 231 -54.64 -5.51 -6.34
C ALA A 231 -55.14 -4.37 -7.24
N ALA A 232 -56.41 -3.94 -7.07
CA ALA A 232 -56.99 -2.81 -7.78
C ALA A 232 -56.38 -1.46 -7.37
N GLY A 233 -56.01 -1.27 -6.10
CA GLY A 233 -55.36 -0.04 -5.61
C GLY A 233 -53.91 0.10 -6.07
N ALA A 234 -53.20 -1.00 -6.21
CA ALA A 234 -51.84 -1.02 -6.77
C ALA A 234 -51.88 -0.63 -8.26
N GLN A 235 -52.80 -1.20 -9.04
CA GLN A 235 -52.95 -0.89 -10.47
C GLN A 235 -53.24 0.60 -10.67
N ALA A 236 -54.17 1.18 -9.92
CA ALA A 236 -54.51 2.60 -10.02
C ALA A 236 -53.36 3.57 -9.63
N SER A 237 -52.44 3.14 -8.80
CA SER A 237 -51.24 3.94 -8.45
C SER A 237 -50.19 3.91 -9.55
N TRP A 238 -50.04 2.80 -10.26
CA TRP A 238 -49.18 2.68 -11.42
C TRP A 238 -49.69 3.48 -12.60
N ASP A 239 -50.98 3.38 -12.93
CA ASP A 239 -51.62 4.14 -14.01
C ASP A 239 -51.54 5.65 -13.82
N ARG A 240 -51.57 6.14 -12.56
CA ARG A 240 -51.32 7.55 -12.23
C ARG A 240 -49.88 7.99 -12.47
N LYS A 241 -48.88 7.12 -12.17
CA LYS A 241 -47.47 7.39 -12.44
C LYS A 241 -47.19 7.44 -13.93
N GLU A 242 -47.79 6.55 -14.72
CA GLU A 242 -47.60 6.55 -16.18
C GLU A 242 -48.22 7.79 -16.83
N ARG A 243 -49.41 8.25 -16.38
CA ARG A 243 -50.00 9.49 -16.87
C ARG A 243 -49.19 10.74 -16.49
N ALA A 244 -48.64 10.81 -15.30
CA ALA A 244 -47.77 11.92 -14.89
C ALA A 244 -46.44 11.94 -15.67
N ALA A 245 -45.90 10.77 -16.06
CA ALA A 245 -44.71 10.67 -16.87
C ALA A 245 -44.90 11.01 -18.35
N SER A 246 -46.16 10.90 -18.87
CA SER A 246 -46.51 11.27 -20.25
C SER A 246 -46.77 12.76 -20.43
N ASP A 247 -47.03 13.51 -19.34
CA ASP A 247 -47.27 14.96 -19.39
C ASP A 247 -45.98 15.79 -19.23
N GLU A 248 -44.85 15.18 -18.90
CA GLU A 248 -43.54 15.85 -18.94
C GLU A 248 -43.03 15.90 -20.39
N ALA A 249 -43.11 17.08 -21.00
CA ALA A 249 -42.56 17.34 -22.33
C ALA A 249 -41.07 16.98 -22.43
N PRO A 250 -40.62 16.37 -23.53
CA PRO A 250 -39.24 15.87 -23.64
C PRO A 250 -38.27 17.05 -23.62
N CYS A 251 -37.39 17.07 -22.61
CA CYS A 251 -36.20 17.92 -22.61
C CYS A 251 -35.37 17.64 -23.87
N ARG A 252 -35.33 18.60 -24.78
CA ARG A 252 -34.44 18.57 -25.96
C ARG A 252 -32.99 18.63 -25.49
N PHE A 253 -32.32 17.49 -25.49
CA PHE A 253 -30.89 17.45 -25.43
C PHE A 253 -30.29 17.92 -26.75
N HIS A 254 -29.71 19.13 -26.75
CA HIS A 254 -28.84 19.57 -27.83
C HIS A 254 -27.54 18.78 -27.78
N ILE A 255 -27.40 17.80 -28.67
CA ILE A 255 -26.13 17.13 -28.94
C ILE A 255 -25.32 18.07 -29.83
N SER A 256 -24.35 18.76 -29.24
CA SER A 256 -23.33 19.49 -29.98
C SER A 256 -22.40 18.47 -30.66
N THR A 257 -22.52 18.37 -31.97
CA THR A 257 -21.65 17.57 -32.84
C THR A 257 -20.28 18.22 -32.88
N ALA A 258 -19.32 17.69 -32.11
CA ALA A 258 -17.90 18.03 -32.23
C ALA A 258 -17.33 17.47 -33.54
N ARG A 259 -16.91 18.37 -34.41
CA ARG A 259 -16.25 18.13 -35.70
C ARG A 259 -15.03 17.21 -35.53
N ARG A 260 -15.06 16.04 -36.23
CA ARG A 260 -13.89 15.22 -36.52
C ARG A 260 -12.95 15.98 -37.45
N LEU A 261 -11.80 16.39 -36.94
CA LEU A 261 -10.68 16.79 -37.76
C LEU A 261 -9.97 15.56 -38.33
N ARG A 262 -10.16 15.34 -39.65
CA ARG A 262 -9.36 14.42 -40.46
C ARG A 262 -7.91 14.89 -40.50
N ARG A 263 -6.99 14.14 -39.90
CA ARG A 263 -5.55 14.28 -40.18
C ARG A 263 -5.23 13.53 -41.49
N LYS A 264 -4.88 14.30 -42.52
CA LYS A 264 -4.29 13.83 -43.74
C LYS A 264 -2.94 13.15 -43.46
N ARG A 265 -2.73 11.96 -43.98
CA ARG A 265 -1.41 11.35 -44.16
C ARG A 265 -0.67 12.15 -45.25
N GLY A 266 0.51 12.63 -44.92
CA GLY A 266 1.51 13.11 -45.86
C GLY A 266 2.69 12.14 -45.83
N HIS A 267 3.00 11.60 -47.00
CA HIS A 267 4.24 10.90 -47.29
C HIS A 267 5.42 11.90 -47.20
N PHE A 268 6.44 11.51 -46.48
CA PHE A 268 7.83 11.45 -46.99
C PHE A 268 8.60 10.60 -45.98
#